data_1c2be7c7d12a79a8db8030ee3d12500e
#
_entry.id   1c2be7c7d12a79a8db8030ee3d12500e
#
_cell.length_a   1.000
_cell.length_b   1.000
_cell.length_c   1.000
_cell.angle_alpha   90.00
_cell.angle_beta   90.00
_cell.angle_gamma   90.00
#
_symmetry.space_group_name_H-M   'P 1'
#
loop_
_entity.id
_entity.type
_entity.pdbx_description
1 polymer ?
#
loop_
_entity_poly.entity_id
_entity_poly.type
_entity_poly.pdbx_seq_one_letter_code
_entity_poly.pdbx_strand_id
1 'polypeptide(L)'
;NPTAPSRAELRGIYVENNGCVSIPAACCHRVRENDRIKITAVEDLGIEGPALQLGDPTAPLQIFRSRDVPCAEYDFYAFDAGSVDVYTYVLPTFPLHADRDFRIGENTNTDTKYSVQIDDGALATPSSSHVEYSQVWFESVLRNCAVNKSTLHIDKPGRHTLRIRVGDPGIVLQKIVLDFGGMKRSYLGPQSTLIE
;
A
#
# COMPACT_ATOMS: atom_id res chain seq x y z
N ASN A 1 19.47 -22.21 16.65
CA ASN A 1 18.24 -21.67 16.08
C ASN A 1 17.87 -20.43 16.91
N PRO A 2 17.63 -19.26 16.30
CA PRO A 2 17.06 -18.16 17.03
C PRO A 2 15.72 -18.61 17.59
N THR A 3 15.50 -18.39 18.88
CA THR A 3 14.23 -18.69 19.54
C THR A 3 13.17 -17.81 18.90
N ALA A 4 12.04 -18.37 18.50
CA ALA A 4 10.93 -17.58 17.96
C ALA A 4 10.51 -16.52 19.01
N PRO A 5 10.22 -15.28 18.58
CA PRO A 5 9.84 -14.23 19.51
C PRO A 5 8.54 -14.60 20.24
N SER A 6 8.44 -14.19 21.48
CA SER A 6 7.23 -14.35 22.27
C SER A 6 6.12 -13.43 21.77
N ARG A 7 4.85 -13.76 22.06
CA ARG A 7 3.71 -12.90 21.73
C ARG A 7 3.85 -11.50 22.33
N ALA A 8 4.42 -11.37 23.52
CA ALA A 8 4.64 -10.10 24.15
C ALA A 8 5.64 -9.20 23.39
N GLU A 9 6.66 -9.80 22.79
CA GLU A 9 7.63 -9.09 21.95
C GLU A 9 7.05 -8.64 20.60
N LEU A 10 5.99 -9.30 20.14
CA LEU A 10 5.30 -9.02 18.88
C LEU A 10 4.09 -8.10 19.05
N ARG A 11 3.77 -7.72 20.29
CA ARG A 11 2.62 -6.87 20.56
C ARG A 11 2.72 -5.52 19.86
N GLY A 12 1.61 -5.07 19.25
CA GLY A 12 1.50 -3.81 18.56
C GLY A 12 2.14 -3.78 17.17
N ILE A 13 2.53 -4.93 16.61
CA ILE A 13 3.00 -5.03 15.22
C ILE A 13 2.21 -6.07 14.44
N TYR A 14 2.27 -5.99 13.12
CA TYR A 14 1.69 -7.00 12.24
C TYR A 14 2.60 -8.22 12.16
N VAL A 15 2.04 -9.40 12.24
CA VAL A 15 2.84 -10.64 12.25
C VAL A 15 2.42 -11.55 11.13
N GLU A 16 3.39 -12.14 10.45
CA GLU A 16 3.14 -13.16 9.46
C GLU A 16 2.32 -14.30 10.07
N ASN A 17 1.20 -14.62 9.46
CA ASN A 17 0.31 -15.69 9.86
C ASN A 17 -0.16 -16.47 8.62
N ASN A 18 0.08 -17.78 8.62
CA ASN A 18 -0.22 -18.64 7.47
C ASN A 18 0.37 -18.13 6.15
N GLY A 19 1.61 -17.64 6.18
CA GLY A 19 2.32 -17.13 5.01
C GLY A 19 1.80 -15.81 4.46
N CYS A 20 1.13 -14.99 5.28
CA CYS A 20 0.79 -13.62 4.90
C CYS A 20 0.78 -12.65 6.08
N VAL A 21 0.99 -11.36 5.78
CA VAL A 21 0.77 -10.23 6.69
C VAL A 21 -0.33 -9.36 6.11
N SER A 22 -1.36 -9.06 6.88
CA SER A 22 -2.49 -8.22 6.44
C SER A 22 -2.63 -6.98 7.33
N ILE A 23 -2.71 -5.83 6.69
CA ILE A 23 -2.60 -4.52 7.30
C ILE A 23 -3.76 -3.63 6.83
N PRO A 24 -4.70 -3.21 7.69
CA PRO A 24 -5.61 -2.11 7.39
C PRO A 24 -4.82 -0.82 7.17
N ALA A 25 -5.03 -0.14 6.05
CA ALA A 25 -4.14 0.92 5.61
C ALA A 25 -4.07 2.12 6.57
N ALA A 26 -5.18 2.46 7.24
CA ALA A 26 -5.21 3.58 8.19
C ALA A 26 -4.50 3.27 9.52
N CYS A 27 -4.19 1.99 9.81
CA CYS A 27 -3.54 1.58 11.04
C CYS A 27 -2.00 1.57 10.90
N CYS A 28 -1.44 2.65 10.39
CA CYS A 28 0.02 2.82 10.30
C CYS A 28 0.62 3.16 11.67
N HIS A 29 1.85 2.72 11.90
CA HIS A 29 2.58 3.01 13.16
C HIS A 29 3.14 4.43 13.18
N ARG A 30 3.52 4.93 12.02
CA ARG A 30 4.10 6.27 11.87
C ARG A 30 3.69 6.89 10.55
N VAL A 31 3.53 8.21 10.57
CA VAL A 31 3.29 9.03 9.38
C VAL A 31 4.37 10.10 9.33
N ARG A 32 4.99 10.26 8.18
CA ARG A 32 5.84 11.42 7.86
C ARG A 32 5.12 12.29 6.86
N GLU A 33 4.99 13.55 7.17
CA GLU A 33 4.31 14.56 6.38
C GLU A 33 5.24 15.73 6.06
N ASN A 34 4.81 16.61 5.20
CA ASN A 34 5.42 17.91 5.00
C ASN A 34 4.32 19.00 4.99
N ASP A 35 4.71 20.26 4.74
CA ASP A 35 3.78 21.39 4.77
C ASP A 35 2.69 21.31 3.69
N ARG A 36 2.92 20.54 2.62
CA ARG A 36 2.04 20.45 1.45
C ARG A 36 1.25 19.16 1.39
N ILE A 37 1.74 18.09 2.01
CA ILE A 37 1.15 16.75 1.95
C ILE A 37 0.78 16.31 3.36
N LYS A 38 -0.51 16.03 3.56
CA LYS A 38 -1.05 15.39 4.75
C LYS A 38 -1.56 14.01 4.40
N ILE A 39 -1.35 13.06 5.28
CA ILE A 39 -1.82 11.67 5.15
C ILE A 39 -2.91 11.49 6.20
N THR A 40 -4.15 11.32 5.75
CA THR A 40 -5.33 11.35 6.64
C THR A 40 -6.12 10.06 6.56
N ALA A 41 -6.64 9.61 7.70
CA ALA A 41 -7.63 8.55 7.74
C ALA A 41 -8.99 9.10 7.27
N VAL A 42 -9.69 8.32 6.43
CA VAL A 42 -11.05 8.64 5.96
C VAL A 42 -11.96 7.53 6.47
N GLU A 43 -12.88 7.91 7.35
CA GLU A 43 -13.80 6.99 7.99
C GLU A 43 -14.73 6.30 6.97
N ASP A 44 -15.14 5.08 7.28
CA ASP A 44 -16.11 4.27 6.53
C ASP A 44 -15.76 4.02 5.04
N LEU A 45 -14.51 4.20 4.65
CA LEU A 45 -14.07 4.06 3.26
C LEU A 45 -13.11 2.87 3.02
N GLY A 46 -12.60 2.25 4.07
CA GLY A 46 -11.72 1.09 3.99
C GLY A 46 -12.47 -0.24 3.96
N ILE A 47 -11.75 -1.31 3.66
CA ILE A 47 -12.27 -2.69 3.70
C ILE A 47 -12.50 -3.15 5.15
N GLU A 48 -11.63 -2.70 6.06
CA GLU A 48 -11.67 -3.00 7.50
C GLU A 48 -11.47 -1.69 8.29
N GLY A 49 -12.53 -0.88 8.39
CA GLY A 49 -12.47 0.42 9.06
C GLY A 49 -12.06 1.56 8.14
N PRO A 50 -11.31 2.57 8.60
CA PRO A 50 -10.91 3.72 7.80
C PRO A 50 -9.98 3.34 6.65
N ALA A 51 -10.05 4.10 5.55
CA ALA A 51 -9.03 4.11 4.51
C ALA A 51 -7.97 5.18 4.79
N LEU A 52 -6.82 5.11 4.13
CA LEU A 52 -5.74 6.08 4.26
C LEU A 52 -5.61 6.89 2.97
N GLN A 53 -5.88 8.18 3.03
CA GLN A 53 -5.68 9.11 1.92
C GLN A 53 -4.24 9.63 1.91
N LEU A 54 -3.55 9.41 0.80
CA LEU A 54 -2.17 9.83 0.58
C LEU A 54 -2.12 11.23 -0.04
N GLY A 55 -2.27 12.26 0.78
CA GLY A 55 -2.29 13.65 0.35
C GLY A 55 -3.65 14.13 -0.17
N ASP A 56 -3.85 15.43 -0.12
CA ASP A 56 -5.02 16.08 -0.74
C ASP A 56 -4.92 15.97 -2.28
N PRO A 57 -6.02 15.71 -3.00
CA PRO A 57 -6.01 15.60 -4.47
C PRO A 57 -5.48 16.84 -5.20
N THR A 58 -5.54 18.00 -4.57
CA THR A 58 -5.04 19.28 -5.14
C THR A 58 -3.57 19.58 -4.80
N ALA A 59 -2.95 18.74 -3.97
CA ALA A 59 -1.56 18.92 -3.57
C ALA A 59 -0.59 18.61 -4.73
N PRO A 60 0.62 19.17 -4.71
CA PRO A 60 1.59 18.96 -5.80
C PRO A 60 2.13 17.52 -5.81
N LEU A 61 2.46 17.03 -7.00
CA LEU A 61 3.15 15.78 -7.22
C LEU A 61 4.43 15.67 -6.37
N GLN A 62 4.70 14.48 -5.86
CA GLN A 62 5.90 14.21 -5.08
C GLN A 62 6.90 13.35 -5.87
N ILE A 63 8.18 13.59 -5.64
CA ILE A 63 9.25 12.74 -6.17
C ILE A 63 9.42 11.56 -5.20
N PHE A 64 8.62 10.53 -5.34
CA PHE A 64 8.53 9.38 -4.43
C PHE A 64 9.84 8.60 -4.21
N ARG A 65 10.87 8.86 -5.01
CA ARG A 65 12.22 8.31 -4.83
C ARG A 65 13.05 9.11 -3.83
N SER A 66 12.65 10.33 -3.48
CA SER A 66 13.32 11.11 -2.43
C SER A 66 13.11 10.45 -1.06
N ARG A 67 14.13 10.53 -0.20
CA ARG A 67 14.03 10.04 1.18
C ARG A 67 13.07 10.86 2.05
N ASP A 68 12.91 12.14 1.72
CA ASP A 68 12.12 13.10 2.50
C ASP A 68 10.66 13.19 2.05
N VAL A 69 10.24 12.31 1.14
CA VAL A 69 8.85 12.29 0.67
C VAL A 69 7.92 11.79 1.79
N PRO A 70 6.73 12.38 1.94
CA PRO A 70 5.72 11.92 2.88
C PRO A 70 5.39 10.43 2.70
N CYS A 71 5.26 9.72 3.81
CA CYS A 71 4.97 8.29 3.78
C CYS A 71 4.24 7.81 5.04
N ALA A 72 3.50 6.71 4.89
CA ALA A 72 3.00 5.88 5.99
C ALA A 72 3.94 4.69 6.21
N GLU A 73 4.23 4.36 7.45
CA GLU A 73 5.12 3.28 7.85
C GLU A 73 4.38 2.26 8.72
N TYR A 74 4.62 0.98 8.43
CA TYR A 74 3.99 -0.17 9.08
C TYR A 74 5.07 -1.14 9.53
N ASP A 75 5.17 -1.40 10.84
CA ASP A 75 6.09 -2.37 11.38
C ASP A 75 5.47 -3.76 11.34
N PHE A 76 6.22 -4.72 10.85
CA PHE A 76 5.77 -6.11 10.78
C PHE A 76 6.89 -7.09 11.13
N TYR A 77 6.51 -8.32 11.44
CA TYR A 77 7.44 -9.43 11.66
C TYR A 77 7.19 -10.51 10.61
N ALA A 78 8.25 -10.89 9.89
CA ALA A 78 8.25 -11.99 8.95
C ALA A 78 8.99 -13.18 9.54
N PHE A 79 8.40 -14.38 9.46
CA PHE A 79 9.08 -15.64 9.80
C PHE A 79 9.84 -16.19 8.60
N ASP A 80 9.42 -15.82 7.39
CA ASP A 80 10.04 -16.22 6.15
C ASP A 80 10.87 -15.09 5.54
N ALA A 81 11.88 -15.48 4.76
CA ALA A 81 12.72 -14.58 3.97
C ALA A 81 12.59 -14.94 2.49
N GLY A 82 13.01 -14.03 1.63
CA GLY A 82 12.96 -14.22 0.19
C GLY A 82 12.04 -13.26 -0.53
N SER A 83 11.50 -13.70 -1.64
CA SER A 83 10.55 -12.90 -2.45
C SER A 83 9.20 -12.84 -1.75
N VAL A 84 8.66 -11.63 -1.65
CA VAL A 84 7.33 -11.37 -1.09
C VAL A 84 6.50 -10.54 -2.07
N ASP A 85 5.28 -10.99 -2.33
CA ASP A 85 4.33 -10.25 -3.14
C ASP A 85 3.53 -9.29 -2.26
N VAL A 86 3.62 -8.01 -2.54
CA VAL A 86 2.89 -6.96 -1.82
C VAL A 86 1.70 -6.53 -2.63
N TYR A 87 0.51 -6.80 -2.12
CA TYR A 87 -0.75 -6.36 -2.70
C TYR A 87 -1.24 -5.11 -1.99
N THR A 88 -1.49 -4.05 -2.73
CA THR A 88 -2.09 -2.82 -2.23
C THR A 88 -3.48 -2.66 -2.80
N TYR A 89 -4.45 -2.55 -1.93
CA TYR A 89 -5.87 -2.36 -2.23
C TYR A 89 -6.14 -0.86 -2.20
N VAL A 90 -6.49 -0.27 -3.34
CA VAL A 90 -6.73 1.17 -3.48
C VAL A 90 -8.11 1.43 -4.08
N LEU A 91 -8.72 2.57 -3.75
CA LEU A 91 -9.91 2.99 -4.45
C LEU A 91 -9.57 3.31 -5.91
N PRO A 92 -10.40 2.86 -6.88
CA PRO A 92 -10.22 3.25 -8.27
C PRO A 92 -10.37 4.76 -8.42
N THR A 93 -9.32 5.42 -8.91
CA THR A 93 -9.32 6.86 -9.14
C THR A 93 -8.81 7.18 -10.53
N PHE A 94 -9.29 8.29 -11.10
CA PHE A 94 -8.71 8.84 -12.31
C PHE A 94 -7.43 9.60 -11.97
N PRO A 95 -6.48 9.72 -12.93
CA PRO A 95 -5.36 10.64 -12.79
C PRO A 95 -5.85 12.07 -12.60
N LEU A 96 -5.46 12.72 -11.50
CA LEU A 96 -5.96 14.05 -11.13
C LEU A 96 -5.05 15.18 -11.57
N HIS A 97 -3.83 14.88 -12.05
CA HIS A 97 -2.82 15.90 -12.36
C HIS A 97 -2.79 16.24 -13.85
N ALA A 98 -3.00 17.54 -14.15
CA ALA A 98 -3.08 18.08 -15.50
C ALA A 98 -1.75 18.08 -16.26
N ASP A 99 -0.62 17.97 -15.59
CA ASP A 99 0.71 17.92 -16.20
C ASP A 99 0.99 16.63 -16.98
N ARG A 100 0.10 15.68 -16.86
CA ARG A 100 0.10 14.49 -17.69
C ARG A 100 -0.83 14.79 -18.87
N ASP A 101 -0.30 14.69 -20.08
CA ASP A 101 -0.99 14.95 -21.37
C ASP A 101 -2.36 14.23 -21.42
N PHE A 102 -3.36 14.85 -20.82
CA PHE A 102 -4.74 14.38 -20.88
C PHE A 102 -5.34 14.84 -22.21
N ARG A 103 -5.16 14.06 -23.25
CA ARG A 103 -5.87 14.24 -24.51
C ARG A 103 -7.22 13.60 -24.39
N ILE A 104 -8.27 14.40 -24.50
CA ILE A 104 -9.64 13.93 -24.55
C ILE A 104 -9.76 12.88 -25.66
N GLY A 105 -10.06 11.63 -25.31
CA GLY A 105 -10.21 10.50 -26.25
C GLY A 105 -8.97 9.64 -26.45
N GLU A 106 -7.78 10.04 -26.02
CA GLU A 106 -6.58 9.23 -25.96
C GLU A 106 -6.15 9.10 -24.50
N ASN A 107 -6.64 8.11 -23.79
CA ASN A 107 -6.30 7.87 -22.40
C ASN A 107 -4.88 7.24 -22.30
N THR A 108 -3.87 8.00 -22.68
CA THR A 108 -2.49 7.55 -22.76
C THR A 108 -1.73 7.67 -21.45
N ASN A 109 -2.28 8.35 -20.45
CA ASN A 109 -1.64 8.50 -19.16
C ASN A 109 -2.52 8.01 -18.01
N THR A 110 -2.38 6.73 -17.71
CA THR A 110 -3.10 6.03 -16.64
C THR A 110 -2.29 5.95 -15.34
N ASP A 111 -1.15 6.61 -15.29
CA ASP A 111 -0.21 6.45 -14.18
C ASP A 111 -0.53 7.38 -13.01
N THR A 112 -1.18 6.85 -11.99
CA THR A 112 -1.29 7.49 -10.68
C THR A 112 -0.41 6.70 -9.71
N LYS A 113 0.80 7.21 -9.47
CA LYS A 113 1.89 6.45 -8.84
C LYS A 113 2.06 6.76 -7.36
N TYR A 114 2.41 5.74 -6.64
CA TYR A 114 2.97 5.78 -5.28
C TYR A 114 4.13 4.80 -5.23
N SER A 115 4.82 4.70 -4.12
CA SER A 115 5.85 3.68 -4.01
C SER A 115 5.69 2.83 -2.76
N VAL A 116 6.17 1.59 -2.90
CA VAL A 116 6.18 0.55 -1.86
C VAL A 116 7.61 0.11 -1.65
N GLN A 117 8.05 0.07 -0.40
CA GLN A 117 9.40 -0.32 -0.04
C GLN A 117 9.40 -1.07 1.29
N ILE A 118 10.19 -2.11 1.41
CA ILE A 118 10.47 -2.78 2.69
C ILE A 118 11.88 -2.38 3.10
N ASP A 119 12.03 -1.86 4.31
CA ASP A 119 13.28 -1.33 4.87
C ASP A 119 13.97 -0.36 3.91
N ASP A 120 15.25 -0.58 3.61
CA ASP A 120 16.03 0.16 2.62
C ASP A 120 16.24 -0.62 1.33
N GLY A 121 15.42 -1.64 1.09
CA GLY A 121 15.45 -2.48 -0.11
C GLY A 121 14.97 -1.78 -1.39
N ALA A 122 14.72 -2.56 -2.42
CA ALA A 122 14.24 -2.06 -3.71
C ALA A 122 12.90 -1.33 -3.59
N LEU A 123 12.74 -0.27 -4.37
CA LEU A 123 11.52 0.53 -4.44
C LEU A 123 10.66 0.04 -5.61
N ALA A 124 9.44 -0.38 -5.32
CA ALA A 124 8.42 -0.63 -6.33
C ALA A 124 7.52 0.60 -6.51
N THR A 125 7.02 0.81 -7.72
CA THR A 125 6.21 1.98 -8.08
C THR A 125 4.94 1.55 -8.82
N PRO A 126 3.95 0.97 -8.11
CA PRO A 126 2.69 0.59 -8.72
C PRO A 126 1.87 1.82 -9.16
N SER A 127 0.96 1.60 -10.10
CA SER A 127 -0.04 2.58 -10.50
C SER A 127 -1.42 2.19 -9.96
N SER A 128 -2.16 3.15 -9.41
CA SER A 128 -3.53 2.93 -8.90
C SER A 128 -4.61 3.13 -9.97
N SER A 129 -4.26 3.67 -11.12
CA SER A 129 -5.18 3.90 -12.22
C SER A 129 -4.96 2.91 -13.36
N HIS A 130 -6.04 2.62 -14.08
CA HIS A 130 -6.08 1.72 -15.22
C HIS A 130 -6.69 2.42 -16.43
N VAL A 131 -6.38 1.92 -17.63
CA VAL A 131 -6.99 2.43 -18.88
C VAL A 131 -8.50 2.30 -18.76
N GLU A 132 -9.20 3.41 -18.93
CA GLU A 132 -10.67 3.48 -18.89
C GLU A 132 -11.29 2.50 -19.89
N TYR A 133 -12.37 1.85 -19.47
CA TYR A 133 -13.07 0.79 -20.23
C TYR A 133 -12.27 -0.50 -20.48
N SER A 134 -11.05 -0.64 -19.93
CA SER A 134 -10.38 -1.94 -19.94
C SER A 134 -11.07 -2.93 -19.00
N GLN A 135 -10.86 -4.23 -19.19
CA GLN A 135 -11.42 -5.24 -18.30
C GLN A 135 -10.99 -5.02 -16.84
N VAL A 136 -9.72 -4.68 -16.62
CA VAL A 136 -9.19 -4.42 -15.27
C VAL A 136 -9.85 -3.19 -14.64
N TRP A 137 -10.13 -2.16 -15.45
CA TRP A 137 -10.85 -0.97 -15.00
C TRP A 137 -12.28 -1.32 -14.56
N PHE A 138 -13.03 -2.07 -15.39
CA PHE A 138 -14.39 -2.54 -15.06
C PHE A 138 -14.40 -3.35 -13.76
N GLU A 139 -13.50 -4.32 -13.62
CA GLU A 139 -13.40 -5.14 -12.42
C GLU A 139 -13.09 -4.29 -11.17
N SER A 140 -12.20 -3.32 -11.29
CA SER A 140 -11.83 -2.43 -10.20
C SER A 140 -13.00 -1.54 -9.77
N VAL A 141 -13.75 -0.98 -10.72
CA VAL A 141 -14.93 -0.15 -10.46
C VAL A 141 -16.05 -0.96 -9.81
N LEU A 142 -16.35 -2.14 -10.36
CA LEU A 142 -17.41 -3.02 -9.81
C LEU A 142 -17.10 -3.49 -8.37
N ARG A 143 -15.83 -3.66 -8.04
CA ARG A 143 -15.37 -4.05 -6.70
C ARG A 143 -15.15 -2.87 -5.78
N ASN A 144 -15.23 -1.63 -6.28
CA ASN A 144 -14.79 -0.43 -5.59
C ASN A 144 -13.35 -0.57 -5.03
N CYS A 145 -12.52 -1.32 -5.74
CA CYS A 145 -11.16 -1.64 -5.31
C CYS A 145 -10.29 -2.05 -6.50
N ALA A 146 -9.18 -1.38 -6.70
CA ALA A 146 -8.09 -1.81 -7.56
C ALA A 146 -7.01 -2.49 -6.70
N VAL A 147 -6.55 -3.65 -7.12
CA VAL A 147 -5.52 -4.42 -6.41
C VAL A 147 -4.24 -4.40 -7.23
N ASN A 148 -3.23 -3.71 -6.72
CA ASN A 148 -1.92 -3.63 -7.36
C ASN A 148 -0.95 -4.59 -6.70
N LYS A 149 -0.15 -5.26 -7.50
CA LYS A 149 0.88 -6.19 -7.05
C LYS A 149 2.26 -5.62 -7.30
N SER A 150 3.12 -5.70 -6.29
CA SER A 150 4.56 -5.45 -6.37
C SER A 150 5.30 -6.64 -5.77
N THR A 151 6.43 -7.02 -6.33
CA THR A 151 7.28 -8.07 -5.76
C THR A 151 8.51 -7.41 -5.15
N LEU A 152 8.74 -7.63 -3.87
CA LEU A 152 9.86 -7.13 -3.09
C LEU A 152 10.67 -8.30 -2.50
N HIS A 153 11.73 -7.99 -1.76
CA HIS A 153 12.60 -9.00 -1.15
C HIS A 153 12.85 -8.68 0.33
N ILE A 154 12.85 -9.72 1.14
CA ILE A 154 13.23 -9.69 2.56
C ILE A 154 14.46 -10.59 2.72
N ASP A 155 15.58 -10.01 3.18
CA ASP A 155 16.86 -10.72 3.26
C ASP A 155 16.90 -11.77 4.38
N LYS A 156 16.16 -11.56 5.46
CA LYS A 156 16.16 -12.45 6.64
C LYS A 156 14.85 -12.36 7.40
N PRO A 157 14.45 -13.40 8.12
CA PRO A 157 13.36 -13.32 9.07
C PRO A 157 13.60 -12.26 10.15
N GLY A 158 12.54 -11.64 10.66
CA GLY A 158 12.65 -10.65 11.72
C GLY A 158 11.65 -9.50 11.60
N ARG A 159 11.98 -8.42 12.31
CA ARG A 159 11.21 -7.16 12.24
C ARG A 159 11.62 -6.36 11.03
N HIS A 160 10.63 -5.83 10.33
CA HIS A 160 10.76 -5.04 9.13
C HIS A 160 9.81 -3.85 9.17
N THR A 161 10.07 -2.85 8.33
CA THR A 161 9.19 -1.70 8.14
C THR A 161 8.77 -1.61 6.66
N LEU A 162 7.48 -1.71 6.41
CA LEU A 162 6.90 -1.41 5.10
C LEU A 162 6.63 0.09 5.03
N ARG A 163 7.02 0.74 3.93
CA ARG A 163 6.77 2.17 3.65
C ARG A 163 5.94 2.32 2.40
N ILE A 164 4.84 3.07 2.52
CA ILE A 164 4.06 3.55 1.38
C ILE A 164 4.33 5.06 1.25
N ARG A 165 5.00 5.46 0.17
CA ARG A 165 5.38 6.85 -0.07
C ARG A 165 4.43 7.51 -1.05
N VAL A 166 4.08 8.74 -0.79
CA VAL A 166 3.25 9.54 -1.67
C VAL A 166 4.00 9.86 -2.96
N GLY A 167 3.35 9.63 -4.08
CA GLY A 167 3.78 10.08 -5.39
C GLY A 167 2.76 11.05 -5.95
N ASP A 168 1.67 10.52 -6.47
CA ASP A 168 0.51 11.31 -6.87
C ASP A 168 -0.43 11.46 -5.66
N PRO A 169 -0.71 12.67 -5.17
CA PRO A 169 -1.64 12.88 -4.06
C PRO A 169 -3.08 12.49 -4.43
N GLY A 170 -3.86 12.19 -3.41
CA GLY A 170 -5.26 11.82 -3.57
C GLY A 170 -5.53 10.32 -3.72
N ILE A 171 -4.50 9.49 -3.72
CA ILE A 171 -4.65 8.03 -3.67
C ILE A 171 -5.23 7.63 -2.32
N VAL A 172 -6.27 6.77 -2.34
CA VAL A 172 -6.89 6.25 -1.13
C VAL A 172 -6.58 4.77 -1.00
N LEU A 173 -5.80 4.43 0.00
CA LEU A 173 -5.35 3.08 0.30
C LEU A 173 -6.28 2.44 1.34
N GLN A 174 -6.80 1.25 1.04
CA GLN A 174 -7.74 0.53 1.90
C GLN A 174 -7.05 -0.54 2.74
N LYS A 175 -6.19 -1.33 2.12
CA LYS A 175 -5.52 -2.49 2.75
C LYS A 175 -4.19 -2.78 2.07
N ILE A 176 -3.27 -3.37 2.81
CA ILE A 176 -2.01 -3.91 2.28
C ILE A 176 -1.88 -5.36 2.72
N VAL A 177 -1.45 -6.23 1.81
CA VAL A 177 -1.17 -7.63 2.14
C VAL A 177 0.21 -7.99 1.60
N LEU A 178 1.07 -8.51 2.47
CA LEU A 178 2.33 -9.14 2.10
C LEU A 178 2.09 -10.65 2.04
N ASP A 179 2.31 -11.24 0.88
CA ASP A 179 2.08 -12.67 0.63
C ASP A 179 3.41 -13.39 0.43
N PHE A 180 3.71 -14.29 1.34
CA PHE A 180 4.86 -15.20 1.32
C PHE A 180 4.50 -16.55 0.65
N GLY A 181 3.34 -16.63 -0.02
CA GLY A 181 2.83 -17.83 -0.69
C GLY A 181 1.68 -18.52 0.03
N GLY A 182 1.15 -17.91 1.10
CA GLY A 182 0.04 -18.46 1.88
C GLY A 182 -1.31 -17.78 1.70
N MET A 183 -1.36 -16.68 0.94
CA MET A 183 -2.58 -15.90 0.78
C MET A 183 -3.67 -16.67 0.03
N LYS A 184 -4.81 -16.88 0.69
CA LYS A 184 -6.02 -17.36 0.03
C LYS A 184 -6.75 -16.17 -0.60
N ARG A 185 -6.96 -16.23 -1.91
CA ARG A 185 -7.70 -15.19 -2.63
C ARG A 185 -9.14 -15.11 -2.12
N SER A 186 -9.54 -13.91 -1.70
CA SER A 186 -10.91 -13.58 -1.32
C SER A 186 -11.21 -12.15 -1.75
N TYR A 187 -12.49 -11.77 -1.75
CA TYR A 187 -12.92 -10.42 -2.14
C TYR A 187 -12.32 -9.34 -1.21
N LEU A 188 -12.33 -9.59 0.10
CA LEU A 188 -11.88 -8.65 1.12
C LEU A 188 -10.41 -8.82 1.53
N GLY A 189 -9.73 -9.84 0.99
CA GLY A 189 -8.39 -10.22 1.47
C GLY A 189 -8.40 -10.88 2.86
N PRO A 190 -7.23 -11.25 3.40
CA PRO A 190 -7.11 -11.81 4.74
C PRO A 190 -7.43 -10.76 5.82
N GLN A 191 -7.87 -11.22 6.99
CA GLN A 191 -8.08 -10.36 8.17
C GLN A 191 -6.76 -9.79 8.68
N SER A 192 -6.83 -8.67 9.42
CA SER A 192 -5.67 -8.05 10.04
C SER A 192 -4.85 -9.05 10.88
N THR A 193 -3.55 -8.96 10.74
CA THR A 193 -2.59 -9.80 11.49
C THR A 193 -1.90 -9.05 12.63
N LEU A 194 -2.47 -7.94 13.09
CA LEU A 194 -1.99 -7.18 14.24
C LEU A 194 -2.06 -8.04 15.51
N ILE A 195 -0.99 -8.06 16.29
CA ILE A 195 -0.97 -8.67 17.63
C ILE A 195 -1.33 -7.61 18.67
N GLU A 196 -2.47 -7.78 19.32
CA GLU A 196 -2.94 -6.93 20.43
C GLU A 196 -2.31 -7.29 21.78
#